data_eefa6ffd7dd2f6d20734740cfce36dd6
#
_entry.id   eefa6ffd7dd2f6d20734740cfce36dd6
#
_cell.length_a   1.000
_cell.length_b   1.000
_cell.length_c   1.000
_cell.angle_alpha   90.00
_cell.angle_beta   90.00
_cell.angle_gamma   90.00
#
_symmetry.space_group_name_H-M   'P 1'
#
loop_
_entity.id
_entity.type
_entity.pdbx_description
1 polymer ?
#
loop_
_entity_poly.entity_id
_entity_poly.type
_entity_poly.pdbx_seq_one_letter_code
_entity_poly.pdbx_strand_id
1 'polypeptide(L)'
;PMDFDLLIAGGHLIDPANGLDGVRDVAVSDGRIAAVDVDIPATSAGRRIDADGLYITPGLVDIHVHLYATAGNEGAWGGDNSILPDGFSFRSGTTTMVDTGSAGWRNLADFRTRVLDRFTTRKYAFVNIVGLGMTTMTTEQNIYDMDARACADVAREHEDVVVGLKTAHYWAPDWTSVDRLIEA
;
A
#
# COMPACT_ATOMS: atom_id res chain seq x y z
N PRO A 1 -29.41 -21.63 -12.24
CA PRO A 1 -29.03 -20.57 -11.30
C PRO A 1 -27.64 -20.03 -11.71
N MET A 2 -27.46 -18.73 -11.57
CA MET A 2 -26.13 -18.15 -11.74
C MET A 2 -25.36 -18.47 -10.45
N ASP A 3 -24.21 -19.13 -10.61
CA ASP A 3 -23.40 -19.60 -9.48
C ASP A 3 -22.34 -18.55 -9.10
N PHE A 4 -22.07 -17.58 -10.01
CA PHE A 4 -21.04 -16.55 -9.86
C PHE A 4 -21.57 -15.15 -10.18
N ASP A 5 -21.03 -14.12 -9.51
CA ASP A 5 -21.34 -12.72 -9.80
C ASP A 5 -20.64 -12.24 -11.07
N LEU A 6 -19.38 -12.66 -11.25
CA LEU A 6 -18.51 -12.23 -12.32
C LEU A 6 -17.66 -13.40 -12.80
N LEU A 7 -17.51 -13.51 -14.13
CA LEU A 7 -16.55 -14.37 -14.81
C LEU A 7 -15.58 -13.52 -15.65
N ILE A 8 -14.29 -13.65 -15.41
CA ILE A 8 -13.22 -13.12 -16.26
C ILE A 8 -12.72 -14.29 -17.09
N ALA A 9 -12.95 -14.26 -18.40
CA ALA A 9 -12.81 -15.43 -19.26
C ALA A 9 -11.65 -15.29 -20.25
N GLY A 10 -10.86 -16.36 -20.43
CA GLY A 10 -9.90 -16.54 -21.50
C GLY A 10 -8.59 -15.76 -21.36
N GLY A 11 -8.31 -15.15 -20.22
CA GLY A 11 -7.08 -14.39 -20.02
C GLY A 11 -5.89 -15.25 -19.63
N HIS A 12 -4.67 -14.76 -19.89
CA HIS A 12 -3.46 -15.41 -19.42
C HIS A 12 -3.24 -15.06 -17.94
N LEU A 13 -3.63 -15.98 -17.06
CA LEU A 13 -3.49 -15.82 -15.61
C LEU A 13 -2.03 -16.04 -15.18
N ILE A 14 -1.50 -15.10 -14.42
CA ILE A 14 -0.20 -15.20 -13.73
C ILE A 14 -0.44 -14.99 -12.25
N ASP A 15 -0.36 -16.08 -11.48
CA ASP A 15 -0.49 -16.07 -10.02
C ASP A 15 0.64 -16.92 -9.39
N PRO A 16 1.78 -16.30 -9.10
CA PRO A 16 2.95 -17.02 -8.58
C PRO A 16 2.70 -17.67 -7.20
N ALA A 17 1.84 -17.08 -6.39
CA ALA A 17 1.54 -17.61 -5.06
C ALA A 17 0.85 -18.98 -5.12
N ASN A 18 0.06 -19.21 -6.18
CA ASN A 18 -0.64 -20.48 -6.42
C ASN A 18 0.00 -21.33 -7.54
N GLY A 19 1.17 -20.90 -8.06
CA GLY A 19 1.88 -21.60 -9.13
C GLY A 19 1.11 -21.63 -10.46
N LEU A 20 0.26 -20.65 -10.72
CA LEU A 20 -0.55 -20.57 -11.94
C LEU A 20 0.11 -19.66 -12.97
N ASP A 21 0.29 -20.19 -14.18
CA ASP A 21 0.77 -19.47 -15.36
C ASP A 21 0.16 -20.11 -16.61
N GLY A 22 -0.79 -19.44 -17.24
CA GLY A 22 -1.47 -19.93 -18.45
C GLY A 22 -2.89 -19.43 -18.60
N VAL A 23 -3.51 -19.75 -19.72
CA VAL A 23 -4.88 -19.32 -20.02
C VAL A 23 -5.87 -19.96 -19.05
N ARG A 24 -6.65 -19.13 -18.38
CA ARG A 24 -7.66 -19.53 -17.38
C ARG A 24 -8.84 -18.58 -17.39
N ASP A 25 -9.93 -19.10 -16.86
CA ASP A 25 -11.09 -18.34 -16.43
C ASP A 25 -11.03 -18.14 -14.91
N VAL A 26 -11.45 -16.97 -14.45
CA VAL A 26 -11.53 -16.63 -13.02
C VAL A 26 -12.95 -16.23 -12.70
N ALA A 27 -13.60 -17.00 -11.85
CA ALA A 27 -14.96 -16.73 -11.37
C ALA A 27 -14.93 -16.11 -9.96
N VAL A 28 -15.77 -15.10 -9.75
CA VAL A 28 -15.92 -14.36 -8.49
C VAL A 28 -17.34 -14.51 -7.98
N SER A 29 -17.47 -14.76 -6.68
CA SER A 29 -18.73 -14.74 -5.94
C SER A 29 -18.52 -14.08 -4.58
N ASP A 30 -19.44 -13.22 -4.16
CA ASP A 30 -19.37 -12.50 -2.88
C ASP A 30 -18.03 -11.76 -2.66
N GLY A 31 -17.47 -11.15 -3.73
CA GLY A 31 -16.22 -10.42 -3.67
C GLY A 31 -14.96 -11.27 -3.48
N ARG A 32 -15.04 -12.59 -3.68
CA ARG A 32 -13.93 -13.53 -3.55
C ARG A 32 -13.75 -14.36 -4.81
N ILE A 33 -12.53 -14.81 -5.08
CA ILE A 33 -12.28 -15.80 -6.11
C ILE A 33 -12.95 -17.11 -5.68
N ALA A 34 -13.94 -17.55 -6.46
CA ALA A 34 -14.70 -18.77 -6.20
C ALA A 34 -14.18 -19.96 -6.99
N ALA A 35 -13.68 -19.72 -8.21
CA ALA A 35 -13.07 -20.77 -9.05
C ALA A 35 -12.01 -20.19 -9.97
N VAL A 36 -11.01 -21.00 -10.29
CA VAL A 36 -10.02 -20.76 -11.35
C VAL A 36 -9.92 -22.06 -12.12
N ASP A 37 -10.34 -22.06 -13.39
CA ASP A 37 -10.34 -23.25 -14.23
C ASP A 37 -10.22 -22.87 -15.71
N VAL A 38 -10.30 -23.85 -16.58
CA VAL A 38 -10.49 -23.68 -18.02
C VAL A 38 -11.95 -23.88 -18.37
N ASP A 39 -12.48 -23.12 -19.32
CA ASP A 39 -13.83 -23.30 -19.88
C ASP A 39 -14.97 -23.25 -18.84
N ILE A 40 -14.95 -22.29 -17.92
CA ILE A 40 -16.10 -22.05 -17.03
C ILE A 40 -17.29 -21.56 -17.88
N PRO A 41 -18.45 -22.22 -17.82
CA PRO A 41 -19.59 -21.86 -18.66
C PRO A 41 -20.00 -20.38 -18.48
N ALA A 42 -20.09 -19.64 -19.57
CA ALA A 42 -20.47 -18.22 -19.53
C ALA A 42 -21.87 -18.00 -18.91
N THR A 43 -22.74 -18.99 -18.97
CA THR A 43 -24.08 -18.96 -18.40
C THR A 43 -24.12 -19.10 -16.88
N SER A 44 -22.98 -19.46 -16.25
CA SER A 44 -22.87 -19.61 -14.81
C SER A 44 -22.64 -18.28 -14.07
N ALA A 45 -22.39 -17.16 -14.78
CA ALA A 45 -22.11 -15.87 -14.18
C ALA A 45 -23.12 -14.79 -14.59
N GLY A 46 -23.41 -13.89 -13.64
CA GLY A 46 -24.27 -12.73 -13.88
C GLY A 46 -23.64 -11.67 -14.79
N ARG A 47 -22.33 -11.57 -14.77
CA ARG A 47 -21.53 -10.67 -15.60
C ARG A 47 -20.29 -11.38 -16.15
N ARG A 48 -19.92 -11.08 -17.39
CA ARG A 48 -18.72 -11.61 -18.03
C ARG A 48 -17.81 -10.48 -18.50
N ILE A 49 -16.51 -10.64 -18.26
CA ILE A 49 -15.43 -9.85 -18.88
C ILE A 49 -14.68 -10.80 -19.82
N ASP A 50 -14.55 -10.42 -21.09
CA ASP A 50 -13.70 -11.11 -22.04
C ASP A 50 -12.27 -10.61 -21.85
N ALA A 51 -11.37 -11.51 -21.50
CA ALA A 51 -9.96 -11.23 -21.26
C ALA A 51 -9.05 -11.92 -22.30
N ASP A 52 -9.59 -12.36 -23.44
CA ASP A 52 -8.78 -12.95 -24.50
C ASP A 52 -7.66 -11.99 -24.93
N GLY A 53 -6.43 -12.50 -24.99
CA GLY A 53 -5.23 -11.71 -25.27
C GLY A 53 -4.76 -10.76 -24.17
N LEU A 54 -5.41 -10.77 -23.01
CA LEU A 54 -5.03 -9.97 -21.84
C LEU A 54 -4.38 -10.82 -20.74
N TYR A 55 -3.62 -10.16 -19.87
CA TYR A 55 -3.13 -10.78 -18.65
C TYR A 55 -4.12 -10.59 -17.51
N ILE A 56 -4.28 -11.64 -16.69
CA ILE A 56 -4.98 -11.59 -15.41
C ILE A 56 -3.93 -11.79 -14.31
N THR A 57 -3.87 -10.88 -13.36
CA THR A 57 -2.94 -10.98 -12.22
C THR A 57 -3.68 -10.67 -10.92
N PRO A 58 -3.18 -11.12 -9.76
CA PRO A 58 -3.54 -10.49 -8.49
C PRO A 58 -3.32 -8.98 -8.57
N GLY A 59 -4.07 -8.22 -7.80
CA GLY A 59 -3.90 -6.77 -7.75
C GLY A 59 -2.47 -6.39 -7.40
N LEU A 60 -1.93 -5.36 -8.07
CA LEU A 60 -0.56 -4.91 -7.87
C LEU A 60 -0.37 -4.35 -6.46
N VAL A 61 0.81 -4.56 -5.90
CA VAL A 61 1.23 -4.02 -4.61
C VAL A 61 2.31 -2.97 -4.83
N ASP A 62 2.02 -1.73 -4.49
CA ASP A 62 3.00 -0.64 -4.51
C ASP A 62 3.58 -0.48 -3.09
N ILE A 63 4.84 -0.86 -2.94
CA ILE A 63 5.54 -0.82 -1.66
C ILE A 63 6.29 0.48 -1.40
N HIS A 64 6.19 1.47 -2.29
CA HIS A 64 6.87 2.75 -2.14
C HIS A 64 6.03 3.90 -2.70
N VAL A 65 5.12 4.38 -1.89
CA VAL A 65 4.24 5.50 -2.23
C VAL A 65 4.18 6.49 -1.07
N HIS A 66 3.76 7.71 -1.36
CA HIS A 66 3.49 8.74 -0.35
C HIS A 66 2.01 9.12 -0.41
N LEU A 67 1.30 8.87 0.70
CA LEU A 67 -0.16 9.02 0.81
C LEU A 67 -0.57 10.15 1.75
N TYR A 68 0.35 10.62 2.60
CA TYR A 68 0.04 11.59 3.64
C TYR A 68 0.41 13.01 3.21
N ALA A 69 -0.63 13.81 2.94
CA ALA A 69 -0.49 15.24 2.71
C ALA A 69 -0.56 15.98 4.04
N THR A 70 0.54 16.58 4.47
CA THR A 70 0.55 17.49 5.60
C THR A 70 0.07 18.86 5.14
N ALA A 71 -1.14 19.26 5.53
CA ALA A 71 -1.71 20.52 5.13
C ALA A 71 -0.80 21.71 5.52
N GLY A 72 -0.45 22.55 4.56
CA GLY A 72 0.21 23.83 4.78
C GLY A 72 1.74 23.84 4.70
N ASN A 73 2.39 22.73 4.36
CA ASN A 73 3.84 22.71 4.13
C ASN A 73 4.14 22.69 2.62
N GLU A 74 4.32 23.87 2.03
CA GLU A 74 4.81 23.97 0.66
C GLU A 74 6.17 23.28 0.51
N GLY A 75 6.30 22.39 -0.47
CA GLY A 75 7.52 21.64 -0.73
C GLY A 75 7.80 20.46 0.23
N ALA A 76 6.85 20.08 1.07
CA ALA A 76 6.97 18.88 1.90
C ALA A 76 6.78 17.60 1.07
N TRP A 77 7.60 16.58 1.33
CA TRP A 77 7.51 15.30 0.61
C TRP A 77 6.20 14.56 0.88
N GLY A 78 5.66 14.67 2.08
CA GLY A 78 4.37 14.12 2.45
C GLY A 78 3.20 15.10 2.24
N GLY A 79 3.42 16.20 1.50
CA GLY A 79 2.43 17.22 1.19
C GLY A 79 2.00 17.16 -0.27
N ASP A 80 2.44 18.12 -1.05
CA ASP A 80 2.05 18.29 -2.46
C ASP A 80 2.42 17.11 -3.37
N ASN A 81 3.39 16.29 -2.97
CA ASN A 81 3.82 15.10 -3.71
C ASN A 81 3.09 13.82 -3.31
N SER A 82 2.10 13.89 -2.42
CA SER A 82 1.28 12.73 -2.06
C SER A 82 0.19 12.47 -3.09
N ILE A 83 -0.23 11.21 -3.17
CA ILE A 83 -1.35 10.80 -4.02
C ILE A 83 -2.56 10.40 -3.18
N LEU A 84 -3.73 10.51 -3.76
CA LEU A 84 -4.96 9.97 -3.18
C LEU A 84 -5.07 8.48 -3.54
N PRO A 85 -5.15 7.57 -2.56
CA PRO A 85 -5.10 6.13 -2.80
C PRO A 85 -6.10 5.64 -3.86
N ASP A 86 -7.39 5.86 -3.64
CA ASP A 86 -8.45 5.33 -4.51
C ASP A 86 -8.39 5.94 -5.92
N GLY A 87 -8.09 7.22 -6.03
CA GLY A 87 -7.98 7.90 -7.33
C GLY A 87 -6.83 7.38 -8.19
N PHE A 88 -5.77 6.86 -7.58
CA PHE A 88 -4.65 6.24 -8.29
C PHE A 88 -4.86 4.74 -8.49
N SER A 89 -5.27 4.02 -7.45
CA SER A 89 -5.49 2.58 -7.42
C SER A 89 -6.40 2.11 -8.54
N PHE A 90 -7.58 2.71 -8.68
CA PHE A 90 -8.57 2.31 -9.67
C PHE A 90 -8.13 2.55 -11.13
N ARG A 91 -7.07 3.29 -11.35
CA ARG A 91 -6.53 3.58 -12.69
C ARG A 91 -5.31 2.74 -13.04
N SER A 92 -4.59 2.24 -12.04
CA SER A 92 -3.31 1.53 -12.22
C SER A 92 -3.39 0.03 -11.97
N GLY A 93 -4.50 -0.47 -11.40
CA GLY A 93 -4.60 -1.85 -10.94
C GLY A 93 -3.84 -2.13 -9.65
N THR A 94 -3.32 -1.10 -8.98
CA THR A 94 -2.69 -1.22 -7.67
C THR A 94 -3.75 -1.34 -6.60
N THR A 95 -3.83 -2.45 -5.91
CA THR A 95 -4.87 -2.73 -4.90
C THR A 95 -4.37 -2.63 -3.47
N THR A 96 -3.06 -2.57 -3.29
CA THR A 96 -2.42 -2.41 -1.99
C THR A 96 -1.27 -1.41 -2.12
N MET A 97 -1.19 -0.49 -1.18
CA MET A 97 -0.17 0.56 -1.14
C MET A 97 0.50 0.59 0.22
N VAL A 98 1.80 0.83 0.24
CA VAL A 98 2.57 1.02 1.47
C VAL A 98 3.20 2.40 1.46
N ASP A 99 2.73 3.27 2.35
CA ASP A 99 3.36 4.59 2.56
C ASP A 99 4.74 4.41 3.18
N THR A 100 5.74 4.98 2.53
CA THR A 100 7.14 4.83 2.96
C THR A 100 7.62 5.94 3.88
N GLY A 101 6.90 6.13 4.99
CA GLY A 101 7.33 7.00 6.08
C GLY A 101 7.07 8.46 5.84
N SER A 102 5.99 8.81 5.12
CA SER A 102 5.52 10.20 5.06
C SER A 102 5.18 10.73 6.45
N ALA A 103 4.60 9.89 7.30
CA ALA A 103 4.39 10.17 8.71
C ALA A 103 5.49 9.58 9.59
N GLY A 104 5.82 10.28 10.66
CA GLY A 104 6.63 9.78 11.76
C GLY A 104 5.78 9.48 12.99
N TRP A 105 6.44 9.15 14.08
CA TRP A 105 5.78 8.73 15.31
C TRP A 105 4.91 9.81 15.97
N ARG A 106 5.11 11.11 15.69
CA ARG A 106 4.28 12.19 16.23
C ARG A 106 2.96 12.40 15.48
N ASN A 107 2.91 12.05 14.20
CA ASN A 107 1.76 12.38 13.36
C ASN A 107 1.15 11.15 12.65
N LEU A 108 1.55 9.93 13.03
CA LEU A 108 0.97 8.71 12.46
C LEU A 108 -0.55 8.60 12.75
N ALA A 109 -1.00 8.98 13.94
CA ALA A 109 -2.42 8.97 14.30
C ALA A 109 -3.25 9.92 13.41
N ASP A 110 -2.72 11.10 13.08
CA ASP A 110 -3.36 12.03 12.15
C ASP A 110 -3.38 11.43 10.73
N PHE A 111 -2.28 10.85 10.27
CA PHE A 111 -2.21 10.13 8.99
C PHE A 111 -3.23 8.99 8.93
N ARG A 112 -3.32 8.19 9.99
CA ARG A 112 -4.31 7.12 10.09
C ARG A 112 -5.73 7.66 9.90
N THR A 113 -6.10 8.66 10.67
CA THR A 113 -7.44 9.26 10.63
C THR A 113 -7.78 9.88 9.29
N ARG A 114 -6.81 10.54 8.65
CA ARG A 114 -7.05 11.24 7.38
C ARG A 114 -7.01 10.35 6.16
N VAL A 115 -6.21 9.28 6.18
CA VAL A 115 -5.93 8.50 4.99
C VAL A 115 -6.15 7.01 5.21
N LEU A 116 -5.46 6.38 6.19
CA LEU A 116 -5.45 4.93 6.29
C LEU A 116 -6.87 4.36 6.55
N ASP A 117 -7.67 5.05 7.35
CA ASP A 117 -9.02 4.59 7.69
C ASP A 117 -10.11 5.11 6.73
N ARG A 118 -9.78 5.95 5.73
CA ARG A 118 -10.81 6.60 4.90
C ARG A 118 -10.97 6.05 3.50
N PHE A 119 -9.93 5.56 2.89
CA PHE A 119 -9.97 5.11 1.49
C PHE A 119 -10.20 3.60 1.40
N THR A 120 -10.79 3.15 0.29
CA THR A 120 -11.13 1.74 0.04
C THR A 120 -9.89 0.90 -0.28
N THR A 121 -8.92 1.47 -0.99
CA THR A 121 -7.64 0.80 -1.29
C THR A 121 -6.98 0.32 0.00
N ARG A 122 -6.47 -0.90 0.02
CA ARG A 122 -5.71 -1.43 1.16
C ARG A 122 -4.42 -0.65 1.34
N LYS A 123 -4.17 -0.15 2.55
CA LYS A 123 -3.03 0.70 2.85
C LYS A 123 -2.30 0.22 4.09
N TYR A 124 -0.99 0.29 4.02
CA TYR A 124 -0.06 0.10 5.13
C TYR A 124 0.91 1.26 5.19
N ALA A 125 1.71 1.34 6.25
CA ALA A 125 2.69 2.39 6.43
C ALA A 125 3.98 1.86 7.05
N PHE A 126 5.11 2.46 6.67
CA PHE A 126 6.28 2.53 7.51
C PHE A 126 6.19 3.77 8.39
N VAL A 127 6.62 3.68 9.64
CA VAL A 127 6.78 4.85 10.52
C VAL A 127 8.17 5.42 10.34
N ASN A 128 8.27 6.72 10.06
CA ASN A 128 9.57 7.38 9.99
C ASN A 128 10.15 7.51 11.41
N ILE A 129 11.48 7.25 11.53
CA ILE A 129 12.20 7.39 12.80
C ILE A 129 12.19 8.84 13.32
N VAL A 130 12.04 9.81 12.41
CA VAL A 130 11.86 11.22 12.77
C VAL A 130 10.41 11.51 13.06
N GLY A 131 10.13 12.20 14.15
CA GLY A 131 8.78 12.37 14.70
C GLY A 131 7.74 12.93 13.75
N LEU A 132 8.09 13.88 12.91
CA LEU A 132 7.18 14.47 11.92
C LEU A 132 7.28 13.82 10.53
N GLY A 133 8.08 12.78 10.39
CA GLY A 133 8.26 12.10 9.11
C GLY A 133 8.89 12.98 8.04
N MET A 134 8.48 12.74 6.81
CA MET A 134 9.00 13.42 5.62
C MET A 134 8.35 14.80 5.39
N THR A 135 8.04 15.56 6.43
CA THR A 135 7.40 16.86 6.31
C THR A 135 8.28 17.85 5.53
N THR A 136 9.58 17.87 5.81
CA THR A 136 10.60 18.62 5.04
C THR A 136 11.92 17.86 5.07
N MET A 137 12.81 18.15 4.11
CA MET A 137 14.16 17.61 4.11
C MET A 137 14.95 18.00 5.37
N THR A 138 14.70 19.18 5.92
CA THR A 138 15.33 19.65 7.16
C THR A 138 14.85 18.87 8.37
N THR A 139 13.57 18.48 8.42
CA THR A 139 12.99 17.67 9.48
C THR A 139 13.76 16.36 9.64
N GLU A 140 14.09 15.71 8.54
CA GLU A 140 14.80 14.43 8.53
C GLU A 140 16.29 14.52 8.92
N GLN A 141 16.81 15.72 9.16
CA GLN A 141 18.17 15.94 9.68
C GLN A 141 18.23 16.05 11.21
N ASN A 142 17.06 16.11 11.87
CA ASN A 142 17.00 16.34 13.30
C ASN A 142 17.19 15.04 14.10
N ILE A 143 18.44 14.73 14.43
CA ILE A 143 18.80 13.54 15.22
C ILE A 143 18.19 13.53 16.62
N TYR A 144 17.84 14.69 17.18
CA TYR A 144 17.19 14.78 18.49
C TYR A 144 15.71 14.40 18.46
N ASP A 145 15.11 14.33 17.28
CA ASP A 145 13.73 13.87 17.05
C ASP A 145 13.68 12.42 16.52
N MET A 146 14.83 11.76 16.37
CA MET A 146 14.95 10.34 16.07
C MET A 146 14.86 9.52 17.35
N ASP A 147 13.64 9.37 17.87
CA ASP A 147 13.37 8.66 19.12
C ASP A 147 12.97 7.22 18.83
N ALA A 148 13.92 6.29 19.02
CA ALA A 148 13.73 4.87 18.75
C ALA A 148 12.58 4.27 19.60
N ARG A 149 12.49 4.64 20.89
CA ARG A 149 11.46 4.12 21.77
C ARG A 149 10.08 4.61 21.37
N ALA A 150 9.91 5.91 21.15
CA ALA A 150 8.63 6.48 20.73
C ALA A 150 8.19 5.92 19.37
N CYS A 151 9.13 5.73 18.44
CA CYS A 151 8.86 5.11 17.14
C CYS A 151 8.38 3.65 17.30
N ALA A 152 9.06 2.85 18.12
CA ALA A 152 8.68 1.47 18.39
C ALA A 152 7.32 1.37 19.10
N ASP A 153 7.05 2.26 20.08
CA ASP A 153 5.78 2.25 20.81
C ASP A 153 4.61 2.57 19.88
N VAL A 154 4.75 3.57 19.02
CA VAL A 154 3.72 3.92 18.01
C VAL A 154 3.56 2.81 16.96
N ALA A 155 4.64 2.16 16.53
CA ALA A 155 4.56 1.04 15.62
C ALA A 155 3.76 -0.13 16.20
N ARG A 156 3.94 -0.44 17.49
CA ARG A 156 3.17 -1.47 18.20
C ARG A 156 1.71 -1.09 18.41
N GLU A 157 1.44 0.18 18.75
CA GLU A 157 0.07 0.69 18.90
C GLU A 157 -0.75 0.56 17.61
N HIS A 158 -0.09 0.64 16.46
CA HIS A 158 -0.71 0.59 15.14
C HIS A 158 -0.28 -0.63 14.31
N GLU A 159 0.01 -1.77 14.95
CA GLU A 159 0.53 -2.99 14.30
C GLU A 159 -0.39 -3.55 13.19
N ASP A 160 -1.66 -3.19 13.19
CA ASP A 160 -2.65 -3.57 12.18
C ASP A 160 -2.40 -2.89 10.81
N VAL A 161 -1.69 -1.76 10.78
CA VAL A 161 -1.39 -0.99 9.56
C VAL A 161 0.10 -0.70 9.38
N VAL A 162 0.90 -0.73 10.45
CA VAL A 162 2.34 -0.50 10.38
C VAL A 162 3.06 -1.80 10.03
N VAL A 163 3.83 -1.77 8.94
CA VAL A 163 4.57 -2.94 8.44
C VAL A 163 6.09 -2.79 8.55
N GLY A 164 6.57 -1.69 9.10
CA GLY A 164 7.99 -1.47 9.32
C GLY A 164 8.31 -0.02 9.66
N LEU A 165 9.60 0.26 9.72
CA LEU A 165 10.15 1.56 10.06
C LEU A 165 10.94 2.14 8.89
N LYS A 166 11.09 3.46 8.85
CA LYS A 166 11.76 4.19 7.78
C LYS A 166 12.78 5.18 8.32
N THR A 167 13.95 5.21 7.71
CA THR A 167 14.86 6.36 7.70
C THR A 167 15.23 6.70 6.27
N ALA A 168 15.38 7.98 5.96
CA ALA A 168 15.78 8.44 4.63
C ALA A 168 16.39 9.85 4.71
N HIS A 169 17.08 10.25 3.65
CA HIS A 169 17.54 11.61 3.38
C HIS A 169 18.42 12.25 4.47
N TYR A 170 18.97 11.46 5.38
CA TYR A 170 19.94 11.94 6.36
C TYR A 170 21.27 12.19 5.67
N TRP A 171 21.86 13.39 5.86
CA TRP A 171 23.01 13.85 5.07
C TRP A 171 24.34 13.78 5.81
N ALA A 172 24.33 13.65 7.14
CA ALA A 172 25.57 13.55 7.88
C ALA A 172 26.34 12.27 7.50
N PRO A 173 27.67 12.32 7.50
CA PRO A 173 28.51 11.20 7.09
C PRO A 173 28.70 10.16 8.23
N ASP A 174 27.60 9.84 8.91
CA ASP A 174 27.54 8.86 9.99
C ASP A 174 26.27 8.00 9.90
N TRP A 175 26.17 7.00 10.74
CA TRP A 175 25.06 6.03 10.76
C TRP A 175 23.97 6.34 11.79
N THR A 176 23.97 7.51 12.39
CA THR A 176 23.05 7.85 13.50
C THR A 176 21.60 7.53 13.19
N SER A 177 21.11 7.90 12.02
CA SER A 177 19.70 7.63 11.65
C SER A 177 19.39 6.15 11.50
N VAL A 178 20.35 5.37 11.01
CA VAL A 178 20.24 3.91 10.87
C VAL A 178 20.35 3.22 12.23
N ASP A 179 21.27 3.67 13.07
CA ASP A 179 21.44 3.13 14.43
C ASP A 179 20.16 3.33 15.26
N ARG A 180 19.53 4.49 15.17
CA ARG A 180 18.24 4.77 15.81
C ARG A 180 17.10 3.89 15.25
N LEU A 181 17.11 3.62 13.97
CA LEU A 181 16.13 2.74 13.35
C LEU A 181 16.30 1.28 13.81
N ILE A 182 17.55 0.81 13.94
CA ILE A 182 17.84 -0.55 14.42
C ILE A 182 17.50 -0.71 15.91
N GLU A 183 17.68 0.36 16.70
CA GLU A 183 17.31 0.38 18.10
C GLU A 183 15.79 0.29 18.31
N ALA A 184 14.98 0.83 17.37
CA ALA A 184 13.53 0.80 17.40
C ALA A 184 12.94 -0.56 17.02
#